data_d09a855d9df88a0486ba3527725b40d6
#
_entry.id   d09a855d9df88a0486ba3527725b40d6
#
_cell.length_a   1.000
_cell.length_b   1.000
_cell.length_c   1.000
_cell.angle_alpha   90.00
_cell.angle_beta   90.00
_cell.angle_gamma   90.00
#
_symmetry.space_group_name_H-M   'P 1'
#
loop_
_entity.id
_entity.type
_entity.pdbx_description
1 polymer ?
#
loop_
_entity_poly.entity_id
_entity_poly.type
_entity_poly.pdbx_seq_one_letter_code
_entity_poly.pdbx_strand_id
1 'polypeptide(L)'
;DHGKTTLLDTIRKTSVAAGEAGGITQHISAYQAKKHKELITFIDTPGHEAFAAMRKRGLSIADIAILVVAADDGVRPQTKEVIEYLKEHKLPVIVAINKIDKPEAKPERVKQELAEHGILFEEWGGETMCTEISAKSNINIDKLLDNILLLSEVEDFRADQKRDGFAVILESHLDPQKGPVATALVRTGTLKVGQDVVAGTAFGRIRRIEDWSGKSLESAGPSTPATLYGFNTAPQTNDVVQVVGGKGLARLRSKEALLKDATKSKTGKIETEEEKEKKHVDIVLKADVQGSLAAIEQILSTINSDAIV
;
A
#
# COMPACT_ATOMS: atom_id res chain seq x y z
N ASP A 1 -5.44 -15.36 -10.11
CA ASP A 1 -6.21 -14.21 -9.66
C ASP A 1 -7.21 -14.63 -8.57
N HIS A 2 -6.94 -14.29 -7.28
CA HIS A 2 -7.71 -14.78 -6.12
C HIS A 2 -8.94 -13.91 -5.80
N GLY A 3 -9.21 -12.84 -6.59
CA GLY A 3 -10.39 -11.99 -6.46
C GLY A 3 -10.27 -10.90 -5.39
N LYS A 4 -9.07 -10.37 -5.13
CA LYS A 4 -8.84 -9.25 -4.21
C LYS A 4 -9.63 -8.01 -4.60
N THR A 5 -9.47 -7.53 -5.82
CA THR A 5 -10.18 -6.36 -6.35
C THR A 5 -11.69 -6.55 -6.34
N THR A 6 -12.18 -7.77 -6.69
CA THR A 6 -13.61 -8.11 -6.61
C THR A 6 -14.14 -8.04 -5.18
N LEU A 7 -13.36 -8.52 -4.19
CA LEU A 7 -13.72 -8.41 -2.77
C LEU A 7 -13.86 -6.94 -2.36
N LEU A 8 -12.90 -6.12 -2.75
CA LEU A 8 -12.89 -4.70 -2.45
C LEU A 8 -14.05 -3.96 -3.10
N ASP A 9 -14.38 -4.29 -4.37
CA ASP A 9 -15.54 -3.73 -5.05
C ASP A 9 -16.84 -4.08 -4.34
N THR A 10 -16.96 -5.32 -3.87
CA THR A 10 -18.13 -5.76 -3.11
C THR A 10 -18.26 -4.98 -1.79
N ILE A 11 -17.17 -4.75 -1.08
CA ILE A 11 -17.15 -3.96 0.15
C ILE A 11 -17.50 -2.49 -0.14
N ARG A 12 -16.98 -1.92 -1.21
CA ARG A 12 -17.28 -0.54 -1.66
C ARG A 12 -18.66 -0.37 -2.25
N LYS A 13 -19.29 -1.45 -2.73
CA LYS A 13 -20.48 -1.42 -3.59
C LYS A 13 -20.22 -0.67 -4.90
N THR A 14 -19.09 -0.91 -5.53
CA THR A 14 -18.60 -0.28 -6.76
C THR A 14 -18.17 -1.34 -7.77
N SER A 15 -17.71 -0.93 -8.94
CA SER A 15 -17.26 -1.80 -10.03
C SER A 15 -15.91 -1.32 -10.58
N VAL A 16 -14.94 -1.02 -9.73
CA VAL A 16 -13.62 -0.49 -10.12
C VAL A 16 -12.84 -1.49 -10.96
N ALA A 17 -12.91 -2.80 -10.62
CA ALA A 17 -12.25 -3.86 -11.38
C ALA A 17 -12.63 -3.88 -12.87
N ALA A 18 -13.84 -3.44 -13.22
CA ALA A 18 -14.30 -3.39 -14.61
C ALA A 18 -13.70 -2.21 -15.40
N GLY A 19 -13.18 -1.20 -14.72
CA GLY A 19 -12.59 0.01 -15.33
C GLY A 19 -11.08 -0.01 -15.43
N GLU A 20 -10.39 -0.90 -14.73
CA GLU A 20 -8.93 -1.00 -14.75
C GLU A 20 -8.44 -1.74 -16.02
N ALA A 21 -7.31 -1.28 -16.57
CA ALA A 21 -6.68 -1.92 -17.73
C ALA A 21 -6.30 -3.37 -17.41
N GLY A 22 -6.89 -4.32 -18.14
CA GLY A 22 -6.72 -5.75 -17.88
C GLY A 22 -7.49 -6.32 -16.69
N GLY A 23 -8.33 -5.52 -16.00
CA GLY A 23 -9.11 -5.96 -14.83
C GLY A 23 -8.27 -6.27 -13.59
N ILE A 24 -7.07 -5.70 -13.50
CA ILE A 24 -6.13 -5.91 -12.39
C ILE A 24 -5.72 -4.57 -11.76
N THR A 25 -5.55 -4.56 -10.45
CA THR A 25 -5.03 -3.40 -9.71
C THR A 25 -3.57 -3.17 -10.06
N GLN A 26 -3.23 -1.96 -10.51
CA GLN A 26 -1.88 -1.55 -10.90
C GLN A 26 -1.27 -0.50 -9.98
N HIS A 27 -2.08 0.18 -9.18
CA HIS A 27 -1.67 1.24 -8.24
C HIS A 27 -2.04 0.88 -6.81
N ILE A 28 -1.31 1.46 -5.84
CA ILE A 28 -1.75 1.38 -4.45
C ILE A 28 -2.91 2.37 -4.27
N SER A 29 -4.06 1.86 -3.91
CA SER A 29 -5.22 2.69 -3.60
C SER A 29 -5.67 2.48 -2.15
N ALA A 30 -6.19 3.54 -1.53
CA ALA A 30 -6.73 3.47 -0.20
C ALA A 30 -8.14 4.08 -0.16
N TYR A 31 -9.04 3.42 0.54
CA TYR A 31 -10.41 3.88 0.69
C TYR A 31 -10.97 3.48 2.04
N GLN A 32 -12.10 4.09 2.42
CA GLN A 32 -12.77 3.80 3.67
C GLN A 32 -14.12 3.12 3.42
N ALA A 33 -14.39 2.08 4.20
CA ALA A 33 -15.69 1.45 4.30
C ALA A 33 -16.22 1.57 5.72
N LYS A 34 -17.53 1.72 5.86
CA LYS A 34 -18.19 1.81 7.15
C LYS A 34 -18.85 0.48 7.50
N LYS A 35 -18.50 -0.06 8.66
CA LYS A 35 -19.20 -1.21 9.27
C LYS A 35 -19.70 -0.81 10.65
N HIS A 36 -21.00 -0.96 10.89
CA HIS A 36 -21.66 -0.42 12.09
C HIS A 36 -21.43 1.08 12.24
N LYS A 37 -20.69 1.52 13.28
CA LYS A 37 -20.30 2.92 13.51
C LYS A 37 -18.83 3.18 13.20
N GLU A 38 -18.06 2.11 12.96
CA GLU A 38 -16.61 2.16 12.75
C GLU A 38 -16.24 2.35 11.27
N LEU A 39 -15.11 3.02 11.04
CA LEU A 39 -14.52 3.19 9.72
C LEU A 39 -13.30 2.27 9.58
N ILE A 40 -13.29 1.46 8.55
CA ILE A 40 -12.16 0.60 8.21
C ILE A 40 -11.51 1.17 6.95
N THR A 41 -10.20 1.42 7.00
CA THR A 41 -9.44 1.85 5.84
C THR A 41 -8.77 0.65 5.18
N PHE A 42 -9.11 0.42 3.93
CA PHE A 42 -8.52 -0.63 3.11
C PHE A 42 -7.43 -0.04 2.23
N ILE A 43 -6.29 -0.75 2.16
CA ILE A 43 -5.20 -0.46 1.23
C ILE A 43 -5.18 -1.60 0.21
N ASP A 44 -5.46 -1.29 -1.05
CA ASP A 44 -5.36 -2.25 -2.14
C ASP A 44 -3.95 -2.25 -2.72
N THR A 45 -3.42 -3.44 -2.94
CA THR A 45 -2.09 -3.62 -3.52
C THR A 45 -2.14 -4.54 -4.73
N PRO A 46 -1.37 -4.23 -5.80
CA PRO A 46 -1.32 -5.08 -6.98
C PRO A 46 -0.91 -6.52 -6.65
N GLY A 47 -1.60 -7.49 -7.27
CA GLY A 47 -1.36 -8.92 -7.02
C GLY A 47 -0.23 -9.54 -7.83
N HIS A 48 0.14 -8.94 -8.96
CA HIS A 48 1.13 -9.50 -9.88
C HIS A 48 2.55 -9.47 -9.30
N GLU A 49 3.37 -10.45 -9.66
CA GLU A 49 4.75 -10.61 -9.18
C GLU A 49 5.61 -9.36 -9.39
N ALA A 50 5.47 -8.72 -10.53
CA ALA A 50 6.14 -7.46 -10.88
C ALA A 50 5.99 -6.35 -9.82
N PHE A 51 4.95 -6.41 -8.97
CA PHE A 51 4.64 -5.39 -7.96
C PHE A 51 4.96 -5.85 -6.52
N ALA A 52 5.94 -6.75 -6.33
CA ALA A 52 6.35 -7.23 -5.01
C ALA A 52 6.72 -6.08 -4.05
N ALA A 53 7.43 -5.07 -4.54
CA ALA A 53 7.77 -3.88 -3.75
C ALA A 53 6.54 -3.09 -3.31
N MET A 54 5.51 -2.97 -4.14
CA MET A 54 4.26 -2.30 -3.79
C MET A 54 3.49 -3.08 -2.71
N ARG A 55 3.47 -4.42 -2.79
CA ARG A 55 2.86 -5.27 -1.74
C ARG A 55 3.57 -5.09 -0.40
N LYS A 56 4.91 -5.21 -0.36
CA LYS A 56 5.70 -4.99 0.85
C LYS A 56 5.46 -3.62 1.45
N ARG A 57 5.35 -2.61 0.60
CA ARG A 57 5.05 -1.22 0.99
C ARG A 57 3.66 -1.11 1.62
N GLY A 58 2.62 -1.65 0.98
CA GLY A 58 1.27 -1.67 1.55
C GLY A 58 1.21 -2.38 2.90
N LEU A 59 1.87 -3.55 3.02
CA LEU A 59 1.95 -4.32 4.26
C LEU A 59 2.71 -3.57 5.37
N SER A 60 3.77 -2.82 5.06
CA SER A 60 4.53 -2.05 6.07
C SER A 60 3.74 -0.90 6.69
N ILE A 61 2.64 -0.49 6.05
CA ILE A 61 1.79 0.61 6.49
C ILE A 61 0.51 0.08 7.17
N ALA A 62 0.09 -1.13 6.83
CA ALA A 62 -1.12 -1.74 7.36
C ALA A 62 -0.98 -2.13 8.85
N ASP A 63 -2.08 -2.14 9.58
CA ASP A 63 -2.18 -2.64 10.94
C ASP A 63 -2.64 -4.10 10.96
N ILE A 64 -3.49 -4.50 10.01
CA ILE A 64 -4.00 -5.87 9.80
C ILE A 64 -3.85 -6.22 8.32
N ALA A 65 -3.43 -7.44 8.02
CA ALA A 65 -3.43 -7.98 6.67
C ALA A 65 -4.63 -8.92 6.43
N ILE A 66 -5.24 -8.80 5.25
CA ILE A 66 -6.22 -9.77 4.77
C ILE A 66 -5.57 -10.61 3.68
N LEU A 67 -5.28 -11.87 3.98
CA LEU A 67 -4.73 -12.82 3.02
C LEU A 67 -5.87 -13.48 2.25
N VAL A 68 -6.06 -13.09 0.99
CA VAL A 68 -7.12 -13.64 0.13
C VAL A 68 -6.57 -14.79 -0.68
N VAL A 69 -7.15 -15.98 -0.52
CA VAL A 69 -6.78 -17.20 -1.26
C VAL A 69 -8.02 -17.78 -1.91
N ALA A 70 -7.92 -18.16 -3.18
CA ALA A 70 -9.06 -18.74 -3.88
C ALA A 70 -9.20 -20.23 -3.57
N ALA A 71 -10.43 -20.67 -3.23
CA ALA A 71 -10.74 -22.06 -2.86
C ALA A 71 -10.52 -23.08 -4.00
N ASP A 72 -10.55 -22.61 -5.24
CA ASP A 72 -10.31 -23.41 -6.45
C ASP A 72 -8.83 -23.50 -6.85
N ASP A 73 -7.98 -22.59 -6.37
CA ASP A 73 -6.60 -22.39 -6.84
C ASP A 73 -5.54 -22.79 -5.79
N GLY A 74 -5.83 -22.58 -4.50
CA GLY A 74 -4.90 -22.87 -3.40
C GLY A 74 -3.77 -21.87 -3.23
N VAL A 75 -2.68 -22.30 -2.57
CA VAL A 75 -1.52 -21.46 -2.24
C VAL A 75 -0.58 -21.33 -3.43
N ARG A 76 -0.43 -20.12 -3.96
CA ARG A 76 0.46 -19.79 -5.07
C ARG A 76 1.81 -19.23 -4.58
N PRO A 77 2.85 -19.17 -5.43
CA PRO A 77 4.16 -18.65 -5.03
C PRO A 77 4.08 -17.24 -4.42
N GLN A 78 3.27 -16.35 -4.99
CA GLN A 78 3.04 -15.00 -4.46
C GLN A 78 2.38 -15.02 -3.07
N THR A 79 1.52 -16.02 -2.80
CA THR A 79 0.91 -16.21 -1.47
C THR A 79 1.96 -16.59 -0.44
N LYS A 80 2.92 -17.45 -0.81
CA LYS A 80 4.04 -17.85 0.06
C LYS A 80 4.92 -16.66 0.42
N GLU A 81 5.29 -15.83 -0.56
CA GLU A 81 6.06 -14.59 -0.35
C GLU A 81 5.37 -13.69 0.68
N VAL A 82 4.05 -13.51 0.55
CA VAL A 82 3.28 -12.70 1.51
C VAL A 82 3.27 -13.32 2.89
N ILE A 83 3.09 -14.64 3.00
CA ILE A 83 3.10 -15.35 4.30
C ILE A 83 4.45 -15.18 5.00
N GLU A 84 5.56 -15.31 4.28
CA GLU A 84 6.91 -15.08 4.84
C GLU A 84 7.06 -13.66 5.39
N TYR A 85 6.61 -12.66 4.62
CA TYR A 85 6.62 -11.27 5.06
C TYR A 85 5.76 -11.04 6.32
N LEU A 86 4.55 -11.60 6.37
CA LEU A 86 3.65 -11.48 7.52
C LEU A 86 4.27 -12.03 8.79
N LYS A 87 4.96 -13.18 8.69
CA LYS A 87 5.66 -13.81 9.82
C LYS A 87 6.87 -13.01 10.29
N GLU A 88 7.68 -12.53 9.35
CA GLU A 88 8.88 -11.75 9.65
C GLU A 88 8.52 -10.48 10.43
N HIS A 89 7.43 -9.81 10.04
CA HIS A 89 6.99 -8.55 10.64
C HIS A 89 5.92 -8.74 11.73
N LYS A 90 5.50 -9.97 12.03
CA LYS A 90 4.46 -10.29 13.03
C LYS A 90 3.19 -9.46 12.82
N LEU A 91 2.82 -9.25 11.55
CA LEU A 91 1.61 -8.50 11.23
C LEU A 91 0.38 -9.38 11.47
N PRO A 92 -0.61 -8.92 12.24
CA PRO A 92 -1.87 -9.64 12.43
C PRO A 92 -2.55 -9.95 11.09
N VAL A 93 -3.02 -11.19 10.93
CA VAL A 93 -3.56 -11.65 9.65
C VAL A 93 -4.93 -12.32 9.81
N ILE A 94 -5.84 -11.99 8.89
CA ILE A 94 -7.09 -12.71 8.70
C ILE A 94 -7.03 -13.38 7.33
N VAL A 95 -7.39 -14.66 7.27
CA VAL A 95 -7.46 -15.39 6.01
C VAL A 95 -8.88 -15.34 5.46
N ALA A 96 -9.02 -14.90 4.20
CA ALA A 96 -10.27 -14.93 3.45
C ALA A 96 -10.16 -15.96 2.33
N ILE A 97 -10.78 -17.12 2.48
CA ILE A 97 -10.86 -18.15 1.44
C ILE A 97 -12.00 -17.80 0.50
N ASN A 98 -11.66 -17.28 -0.68
CA ASN A 98 -12.61 -16.73 -1.64
C ASN A 98 -13.05 -17.75 -2.70
N LYS A 99 -14.12 -17.44 -3.42
CA LYS A 99 -14.71 -18.23 -4.52
C LYS A 99 -15.32 -19.57 -4.04
N ILE A 100 -15.90 -19.58 -2.84
CA ILE A 100 -16.59 -20.78 -2.33
C ILE A 100 -17.87 -21.14 -3.11
N ASP A 101 -18.33 -20.23 -3.96
CA ASP A 101 -19.45 -20.42 -4.89
C ASP A 101 -19.13 -21.35 -6.06
N LYS A 102 -17.88 -21.66 -6.31
CA LYS A 102 -17.46 -22.55 -7.40
C LYS A 102 -17.61 -24.03 -7.04
N PRO A 103 -18.02 -24.89 -8.02
CA PRO A 103 -18.14 -26.33 -7.78
C PRO A 103 -16.82 -27.01 -7.38
N GLU A 104 -15.68 -26.49 -7.87
CA GLU A 104 -14.34 -27.00 -7.59
C GLU A 104 -13.75 -26.49 -6.27
N ALA A 105 -14.48 -25.65 -5.53
CA ALA A 105 -14.01 -25.05 -4.29
C ALA A 105 -13.70 -26.13 -3.24
N LYS A 106 -12.50 -26.07 -2.67
CA LYS A 106 -12.03 -26.97 -1.61
C LYS A 106 -11.40 -26.17 -0.47
N PRO A 107 -12.20 -25.48 0.37
CA PRO A 107 -11.68 -24.64 1.45
C PRO A 107 -10.78 -25.39 2.43
N GLU A 108 -11.14 -26.61 2.82
CA GLU A 108 -10.35 -27.43 3.76
C GLU A 108 -8.95 -27.77 3.24
N ARG A 109 -8.82 -28.04 1.93
CA ARG A 109 -7.52 -28.23 1.30
C ARG A 109 -6.67 -26.97 1.40
N VAL A 110 -7.26 -25.80 1.16
CA VAL A 110 -6.55 -24.51 1.25
C VAL A 110 -6.11 -24.22 2.68
N LYS A 111 -6.94 -24.54 3.68
CA LYS A 111 -6.55 -24.43 5.10
C LYS A 111 -5.35 -25.32 5.41
N GLN A 112 -5.32 -26.58 4.92
CA GLN A 112 -4.19 -27.48 5.10
C GLN A 112 -2.91 -26.93 4.45
N GLU A 113 -2.98 -26.50 3.20
CA GLU A 113 -1.84 -25.89 2.49
C GLU A 113 -1.30 -24.65 3.23
N LEU A 114 -2.17 -23.80 3.78
CA LEU A 114 -1.77 -22.64 4.57
C LEU A 114 -1.11 -23.02 5.90
N ALA A 115 -1.60 -24.10 6.55
CA ALA A 115 -1.02 -24.63 7.78
C ALA A 115 0.39 -25.18 7.56
N GLU A 116 0.65 -25.86 6.44
CA GLU A 116 2.00 -26.31 6.03
C GLU A 116 2.97 -25.13 5.90
N HIS A 117 2.44 -23.95 5.51
CA HIS A 117 3.21 -22.70 5.48
C HIS A 117 3.14 -21.93 6.80
N GLY A 118 2.63 -22.57 7.90
CA GLY A 118 2.64 -22.06 9.28
C GLY A 118 1.64 -20.96 9.57
N ILE A 119 0.52 -20.91 8.85
CA ILE A 119 -0.68 -20.17 9.23
C ILE A 119 -1.60 -21.13 9.94
N LEU A 120 -1.63 -21.09 11.28
CA LEU A 120 -2.46 -21.96 12.09
C LEU A 120 -3.78 -21.26 12.45
N PHE A 121 -4.88 -21.92 12.13
CA PHE A 121 -6.22 -21.40 12.36
C PHE A 121 -6.71 -21.64 13.79
N GLU A 122 -7.60 -20.79 14.29
CA GLU A 122 -8.23 -20.92 15.62
C GLU A 122 -8.89 -22.29 15.80
N GLU A 123 -9.54 -22.83 14.75
CA GLU A 123 -10.18 -24.14 14.74
C GLU A 123 -9.18 -25.29 15.06
N TRP A 124 -7.89 -25.08 14.84
CA TRP A 124 -6.81 -26.05 15.07
C TRP A 124 -5.85 -25.61 16.18
N GLY A 125 -6.31 -24.70 17.06
CA GLY A 125 -5.55 -24.21 18.21
C GLY A 125 -4.50 -23.14 17.88
N GLY A 126 -4.59 -22.50 16.73
CA GLY A 126 -3.80 -21.34 16.35
C GLY A 126 -4.46 -20.01 16.71
N GLU A 127 -3.97 -18.92 16.15
CA GLU A 127 -4.42 -17.55 16.41
C GLU A 127 -5.03 -16.87 15.17
N THR A 128 -4.99 -17.52 14.00
CA THR A 128 -5.44 -16.90 12.75
C THR A 128 -6.92 -17.15 12.50
N MET A 129 -7.68 -16.06 12.39
CA MET A 129 -9.08 -16.12 11.98
C MET A 129 -9.21 -16.46 10.50
N CYS A 130 -10.18 -17.32 10.17
CA CYS A 130 -10.51 -17.69 8.80
C CYS A 130 -11.96 -17.37 8.48
N THR A 131 -12.20 -16.80 7.30
CA THR A 131 -13.55 -16.58 6.76
C THR A 131 -13.62 -17.12 5.35
N GLU A 132 -14.53 -18.06 5.13
CA GLU A 132 -14.86 -18.59 3.81
C GLU A 132 -15.87 -17.66 3.15
N ILE A 133 -15.53 -17.07 1.99
CA ILE A 133 -16.30 -16.02 1.35
C ILE A 133 -16.55 -16.28 -0.14
N SER A 134 -17.58 -15.67 -0.67
CA SER A 134 -17.69 -15.41 -2.10
C SER A 134 -17.85 -13.91 -2.32
N ALA A 135 -16.80 -13.27 -2.82
CA ALA A 135 -16.84 -11.86 -3.19
C ALA A 135 -17.88 -11.60 -4.28
N LYS A 136 -17.98 -12.50 -5.29
CA LYS A 136 -18.91 -12.38 -6.40
C LYS A 136 -20.37 -12.49 -5.96
N SER A 137 -20.66 -13.40 -5.05
CA SER A 137 -22.04 -13.68 -4.58
C SER A 137 -22.38 -12.95 -3.28
N ASN A 138 -21.47 -12.10 -2.76
CA ASN A 138 -21.62 -11.38 -1.50
C ASN A 138 -21.91 -12.29 -0.30
N ILE A 139 -21.27 -13.48 -0.27
CA ILE A 139 -21.44 -14.45 0.84
C ILE A 139 -20.37 -14.18 1.90
N ASN A 140 -20.77 -14.09 3.16
CA ASN A 140 -19.92 -13.95 4.35
C ASN A 140 -19.01 -12.68 4.37
N ILE A 141 -19.27 -11.68 3.53
CA ILE A 141 -18.49 -10.44 3.53
C ILE A 141 -18.71 -9.68 4.84
N ASP A 142 -19.93 -9.63 5.34
CA ASP A 142 -20.24 -9.02 6.64
C ASP A 142 -19.49 -9.69 7.79
N LYS A 143 -19.38 -11.03 7.77
CA LYS A 143 -18.61 -11.80 8.76
C LYS A 143 -17.12 -11.48 8.71
N LEU A 144 -16.56 -11.31 7.50
CA LEU A 144 -15.17 -10.88 7.33
C LEU A 144 -14.92 -9.51 7.96
N LEU A 145 -15.83 -8.55 7.74
CA LEU A 145 -15.73 -7.22 8.33
C LEU A 145 -15.85 -7.25 9.86
N ASP A 146 -16.73 -8.10 10.40
CA ASP A 146 -16.88 -8.27 11.85
C ASP A 146 -15.60 -8.90 12.45
N ASN A 147 -14.96 -9.86 11.78
CA ASN A 147 -13.68 -10.43 12.20
C ASN A 147 -12.54 -9.38 12.20
N ILE A 148 -12.53 -8.45 11.22
CA ILE A 148 -11.56 -7.35 11.19
C ILE A 148 -11.73 -6.44 12.40
N LEU A 149 -12.97 -6.09 12.74
CA LEU A 149 -13.25 -5.25 13.92
C LEU A 149 -12.85 -5.99 15.21
N LEU A 150 -13.20 -7.27 15.33
CA LEU A 150 -12.83 -8.07 16.49
C LEU A 150 -11.31 -8.15 16.68
N LEU A 151 -10.55 -8.42 15.61
CA LEU A 151 -9.09 -8.46 15.67
C LEU A 151 -8.53 -7.07 16.04
N SER A 152 -9.11 -5.99 15.53
CA SER A 152 -8.66 -4.64 15.86
C SER A 152 -8.88 -4.27 17.33
N GLU A 153 -9.92 -4.81 17.96
CA GLU A 153 -10.18 -4.66 19.40
C GLU A 153 -9.17 -5.45 20.25
N VAL A 154 -8.85 -6.68 19.83
CA VAL A 154 -7.87 -7.53 20.52
C VAL A 154 -6.47 -6.93 20.49
N GLU A 155 -6.06 -6.41 19.33
CA GLU A 155 -4.73 -5.77 19.13
C GLU A 155 -4.64 -4.35 19.74
N ASP A 156 -5.76 -3.76 20.18
CA ASP A 156 -5.84 -2.45 20.84
C ASP A 156 -5.08 -1.34 20.10
N PHE A 157 -5.32 -1.18 18.81
CA PHE A 157 -4.68 -0.14 18.02
C PHE A 157 -5.09 1.25 18.48
N ARG A 158 -4.10 2.10 18.78
CA ARG A 158 -4.33 3.44 19.29
C ARG A 158 -3.62 4.51 18.47
N ALA A 159 -4.25 5.66 18.31
CA ALA A 159 -3.66 6.84 17.70
C ALA A 159 -4.07 8.11 18.45
N ASP A 160 -3.13 9.04 18.62
CA ASP A 160 -3.42 10.34 19.23
C ASP A 160 -3.83 11.35 18.15
N GLN A 161 -5.09 11.75 18.15
CA GLN A 161 -5.64 12.74 17.22
C GLN A 161 -5.21 14.19 17.51
N LYS A 162 -4.76 14.48 18.74
CA LYS A 162 -4.50 15.87 19.17
C LYS A 162 -3.13 16.39 18.77
N ARG A 163 -2.18 15.49 18.45
CA ARG A 163 -0.84 15.87 18.01
C ARG A 163 -0.83 16.35 16.56
N ASP A 164 0.28 16.94 16.14
CA ASP A 164 0.54 17.28 14.75
C ASP A 164 0.48 16.04 13.87
N GLY A 165 -0.10 16.18 12.68
CA GLY A 165 -0.32 15.09 11.76
C GLY A 165 0.98 14.46 11.25
N PHE A 166 0.98 13.13 11.24
CA PHE A 166 2.02 12.28 10.69
C PHE A 166 1.37 11.31 9.71
N ALA A 167 1.78 11.36 8.44
CA ALA A 167 1.20 10.51 7.40
C ALA A 167 2.31 9.90 6.53
N VAL A 168 2.00 8.80 5.86
CA VAL A 168 2.91 8.12 4.93
C VAL A 168 2.36 8.26 3.52
N ILE A 169 3.21 8.65 2.57
CA ILE A 169 2.85 8.76 1.15
C ILE A 169 2.65 7.36 0.57
N LEU A 170 1.44 7.10 0.11
CA LEU A 170 1.09 5.87 -0.61
C LEU A 170 1.48 5.98 -2.08
N GLU A 171 1.10 7.10 -2.70
CA GLU A 171 1.28 7.35 -4.13
C GLU A 171 1.45 8.85 -4.36
N SER A 172 2.19 9.23 -5.40
CA SER A 172 2.30 10.63 -5.82
C SER A 172 2.53 10.77 -7.32
N HIS A 173 2.08 11.90 -7.86
CA HIS A 173 2.26 12.24 -9.26
C HIS A 173 2.28 13.75 -9.46
N LEU A 174 2.65 14.17 -10.65
CA LEU A 174 2.56 15.55 -11.09
C LEU A 174 1.34 15.72 -12.00
N ASP A 175 0.31 16.37 -11.47
CA ASP A 175 -0.88 16.71 -12.26
C ASP A 175 -0.59 18.01 -13.05
N PRO A 176 -0.86 18.05 -14.39
CA PRO A 176 -0.59 19.22 -15.21
C PRO A 176 -1.34 20.50 -14.78
N GLN A 177 -2.51 20.35 -14.16
CA GLN A 177 -3.35 21.49 -13.75
C GLN A 177 -3.24 21.81 -12.26
N LYS A 178 -3.12 20.78 -11.41
CA LYS A 178 -3.11 20.92 -9.95
C LYS A 178 -1.70 20.96 -9.35
N GLY A 179 -0.68 20.63 -10.13
CA GLY A 179 0.71 20.51 -9.68
C GLY A 179 0.98 19.19 -8.95
N PRO A 180 1.96 19.16 -8.02
CA PRO A 180 2.26 17.98 -7.25
C PRO A 180 1.08 17.53 -6.38
N VAL A 181 0.67 16.27 -6.55
CA VAL A 181 -0.42 15.61 -5.83
C VAL A 181 0.15 14.41 -5.11
N ALA A 182 -0.23 14.22 -3.84
CA ALA A 182 0.23 13.10 -3.04
C ALA A 182 -0.95 12.49 -2.26
N THR A 183 -1.16 11.20 -2.43
CA THR A 183 -2.09 10.42 -1.60
C THR A 183 -1.33 9.86 -0.42
N ALA A 184 -1.76 10.20 0.78
CA ALA A 184 -1.13 9.81 2.03
C ALA A 184 -2.12 9.13 2.97
N LEU A 185 -1.64 8.22 3.79
CA LEU A 185 -2.38 7.65 4.91
C LEU A 185 -1.94 8.33 6.21
N VAL A 186 -2.84 8.95 6.90
CA VAL A 186 -2.56 9.55 8.21
C VAL A 186 -2.42 8.43 9.25
N ARG A 187 -1.25 8.35 9.89
CA ARG A 187 -0.97 7.31 10.91
C ARG A 187 -1.32 7.76 12.31
N THR A 188 -1.05 9.03 12.62
CA THR A 188 -1.34 9.62 13.93
C THR A 188 -1.43 11.13 13.80
N GLY A 189 -2.05 11.79 14.76
CA GLY A 189 -2.28 13.22 14.71
C GLY A 189 -3.33 13.64 13.71
N THR A 190 -3.40 14.94 13.44
CA THR A 190 -4.36 15.50 12.48
C THR A 190 -3.64 16.45 11.53
N LEU A 191 -3.76 16.21 10.23
CA LEU A 191 -3.37 17.14 9.18
C LEU A 191 -4.49 18.13 8.93
N LYS A 192 -4.16 19.42 8.77
CA LYS A 192 -5.14 20.48 8.52
C LYS A 192 -4.72 21.33 7.33
N VAL A 193 -5.69 21.83 6.60
CA VAL A 193 -5.45 22.82 5.54
C VAL A 193 -4.74 24.05 6.14
N GLY A 194 -3.75 24.57 5.43
CA GLY A 194 -2.97 25.73 5.86
C GLY A 194 -1.70 25.39 6.65
N GLN A 195 -1.49 24.15 7.08
CA GLN A 195 -0.25 23.74 7.76
C GLN A 195 0.93 23.65 6.78
N ASP A 196 2.11 24.01 7.25
CA ASP A 196 3.36 23.81 6.52
C ASP A 196 3.88 22.38 6.81
N VAL A 197 4.25 21.67 5.75
CA VAL A 197 4.64 20.26 5.81
C VAL A 197 5.93 19.98 5.06
N VAL A 198 6.60 18.92 5.45
CA VAL A 198 7.74 18.33 4.74
C VAL A 198 7.46 16.85 4.50
N ALA A 199 7.88 16.32 3.35
CA ALA A 199 7.86 14.90 3.03
C ALA A 199 9.13 14.58 2.24
N GLY A 200 10.10 13.90 2.87
CA GLY A 200 11.41 13.66 2.28
C GLY A 200 12.04 14.96 1.79
N THR A 201 12.28 15.03 0.48
CA THR A 201 12.83 16.21 -0.19
C THR A 201 11.78 17.24 -0.59
N ALA A 202 10.51 16.90 -0.55
CA ALA A 202 9.40 17.79 -0.84
C ALA A 202 8.99 18.59 0.40
N PHE A 203 8.54 19.82 0.19
CA PHE A 203 7.96 20.66 1.23
C PHE A 203 6.85 21.52 0.66
N GLY A 204 5.99 22.05 1.51
CA GLY A 204 4.95 22.94 1.05
C GLY A 204 3.98 23.34 2.14
N ARG A 205 2.92 24.04 1.73
CA ARG A 205 1.77 24.33 2.57
C ARG A 205 0.56 23.58 2.03
N ILE A 206 -0.09 22.79 2.87
CA ILE A 206 -1.32 22.10 2.49
C ILE A 206 -2.36 23.14 2.08
N ARG A 207 -2.68 23.19 0.79
CA ARG A 207 -3.68 24.10 0.22
C ARG A 207 -5.06 23.48 0.24
N ARG A 208 -5.14 22.15 0.06
CA ARG A 208 -6.36 21.38 -0.01
C ARG A 208 -6.10 19.94 0.44
N ILE A 209 -7.09 19.37 1.09
CA ILE A 209 -7.16 17.95 1.43
C ILE A 209 -8.43 17.40 0.80
N GLU A 210 -8.34 16.27 0.13
CA GLU A 210 -9.49 15.52 -0.36
C GLU A 210 -9.48 14.13 0.24
N ASP A 211 -10.67 13.57 0.48
CA ASP A 211 -10.80 12.17 0.84
C ASP A 211 -10.66 11.26 -0.41
N TRP A 212 -10.74 9.95 -0.19
CA TRP A 212 -10.65 8.95 -1.24
C TRP A 212 -11.75 9.08 -2.32
N SER A 213 -12.88 9.77 -2.03
CA SER A 213 -13.98 10.02 -2.98
C SER A 213 -13.82 11.35 -3.74
N GLY A 214 -12.76 12.12 -3.46
CA GLY A 214 -12.53 13.46 -4.02
C GLY A 214 -13.27 14.59 -3.30
N LYS A 215 -13.92 14.30 -2.16
CA LYS A 215 -14.59 15.32 -1.34
C LYS A 215 -13.56 16.12 -0.57
N SER A 216 -13.69 17.44 -0.59
CA SER A 216 -12.81 18.35 0.17
C SER A 216 -13.00 18.22 1.68
N LEU A 217 -11.88 18.12 2.39
CA LEU A 217 -11.80 18.05 3.86
C LEU A 217 -11.05 19.27 4.39
N GLU A 218 -11.44 19.76 5.57
CA GLU A 218 -10.67 20.78 6.31
C GLU A 218 -9.50 20.14 7.09
N SER A 219 -9.69 18.89 7.52
CA SER A 219 -8.69 18.11 8.26
C SER A 219 -8.82 16.61 8.00
N ALA A 220 -7.71 15.89 8.16
CA ALA A 220 -7.64 14.44 8.08
C ALA A 220 -7.00 13.88 9.36
N GLY A 221 -7.76 13.06 10.09
CA GLY A 221 -7.31 12.36 11.30
C GLY A 221 -6.67 11.00 11.03
N PRO A 222 -6.30 10.24 12.08
CA PRO A 222 -5.71 8.91 11.94
C PRO A 222 -6.53 7.97 11.07
N SER A 223 -5.85 7.06 10.39
CA SER A 223 -6.42 6.08 9.44
C SER A 223 -7.23 6.67 8.28
N THR A 224 -7.13 7.99 8.04
CA THR A 224 -7.79 8.64 6.91
C THR A 224 -6.85 8.66 5.71
N PRO A 225 -7.23 8.04 4.57
CA PRO A 225 -6.53 8.26 3.31
C PRO A 225 -6.89 9.64 2.78
N ALA A 226 -5.88 10.46 2.53
CA ALA A 226 -6.04 11.86 2.16
C ALA A 226 -5.18 12.22 0.95
N THR A 227 -5.79 12.84 -0.04
CA THR A 227 -5.07 13.44 -1.17
C THR A 227 -4.67 14.87 -0.79
N LEU A 228 -3.38 15.14 -0.78
CA LEU A 228 -2.77 16.38 -0.33
C LEU A 228 -2.28 17.20 -1.52
N TYR A 229 -2.60 18.49 -1.52
CA TYR A 229 -2.19 19.45 -2.53
C TYR A 229 -1.37 20.57 -1.89
N GLY A 230 -0.30 21.00 -2.56
CA GLY A 230 0.47 22.18 -2.14
C GLY A 230 1.95 21.94 -1.89
N PHE A 231 2.47 20.77 -2.23
CA PHE A 231 3.91 20.51 -2.28
C PHE A 231 4.59 21.29 -3.41
N ASN A 232 5.89 21.55 -3.24
CA ASN A 232 6.72 22.16 -4.29
C ASN A 232 7.11 21.16 -5.39
N THR A 233 7.31 19.90 -5.03
CA THR A 233 7.61 18.76 -5.90
C THR A 233 6.78 17.56 -5.45
N ALA A 234 6.57 16.57 -6.31
CA ALA A 234 5.94 15.32 -5.91
C ALA A 234 6.86 14.58 -4.91
N PRO A 235 6.40 14.29 -3.68
CA PRO A 235 7.18 13.51 -2.72
C PRO A 235 7.36 12.08 -3.22
N GLN A 236 8.36 11.37 -2.69
CA GLN A 236 8.53 9.97 -3.01
C GLN A 236 7.53 9.10 -2.25
N THR A 237 7.22 7.95 -2.81
CA THR A 237 6.43 6.93 -2.11
C THR A 237 7.18 6.45 -0.85
N ASN A 238 6.45 6.23 0.25
CA ASN A 238 6.94 5.99 1.61
C ASN A 238 7.58 7.20 2.31
N ASP A 239 7.69 8.36 1.66
CA ASP A 239 8.07 9.56 2.40
C ASP A 239 7.05 9.81 3.51
N VAL A 240 7.57 10.34 4.61
CA VAL A 240 6.77 10.67 5.78
C VAL A 240 6.42 12.15 5.74
N VAL A 241 5.11 12.44 5.68
CA VAL A 241 4.59 13.80 5.82
C VAL A 241 4.60 14.18 7.29
N GLN A 242 5.29 15.28 7.61
CA GLN A 242 5.34 15.86 8.96
C GLN A 242 4.94 17.32 8.92
N VAL A 243 4.12 17.74 9.87
CA VAL A 243 3.83 19.15 10.11
C VAL A 243 5.05 19.83 10.71
N VAL A 244 5.36 21.03 10.26
CA VAL A 244 6.50 21.82 10.74
C VAL A 244 6.09 23.26 11.02
N GLY A 245 6.77 23.88 11.98
CA GLY A 245 6.47 25.24 12.43
C GLY A 245 6.91 26.33 11.45
N GLY A 246 6.32 26.33 10.24
CA GLY A 246 6.52 27.37 9.22
C GLY A 246 7.36 26.98 8.02
N LYS A 247 7.17 27.69 6.89
CA LYS A 247 7.81 27.41 5.59
C LYS A 247 9.34 27.38 5.64
N GLY A 248 9.95 28.21 6.48
CA GLY A 248 11.41 28.27 6.63
C GLY A 248 11.96 26.93 7.15
N LEU A 249 11.34 26.38 8.17
CA LEU A 249 11.73 25.10 8.76
C LEU A 249 11.46 23.92 7.79
N ALA A 250 10.33 23.95 7.09
CA ALA A 250 10.02 22.97 6.05
C ALA A 250 11.10 22.92 4.96
N ARG A 251 11.53 24.09 4.48
CA ARG A 251 12.59 24.22 3.46
C ARG A 251 13.95 23.75 3.96
N LEU A 252 14.28 24.01 5.23
CA LEU A 252 15.53 23.55 5.84
C LEU A 252 15.58 22.03 5.94
N ARG A 253 14.53 21.40 6.46
CA ARG A 253 14.43 19.92 6.56
C ARG A 253 14.50 19.24 5.19
N SER A 254 13.83 19.81 4.19
CA SER A 254 13.93 19.32 2.82
C SER A 254 15.37 19.38 2.27
N LYS A 255 16.11 20.44 2.54
CA LYS A 255 17.53 20.54 2.15
C LYS A 255 18.41 19.51 2.89
N GLU A 256 18.17 19.28 4.16
CA GLU A 256 18.87 18.24 4.93
C GLU A 256 18.63 16.84 4.35
N ALA A 257 17.38 16.54 3.91
CA ALA A 257 17.07 15.30 3.24
C ALA A 257 17.83 15.15 1.91
N LEU A 258 17.85 16.19 1.07
CA LEU A 258 18.62 16.20 -0.18
C LEU A 258 20.11 15.93 0.03
N LEU A 259 20.71 16.53 1.07
CA LEU A 259 22.11 16.30 1.41
C LEU A 259 22.38 14.86 1.83
N LYS A 260 21.47 14.25 2.59
CA LYS A 260 21.56 12.84 2.99
C LYS A 260 21.44 11.88 1.81
N ASP A 261 20.54 12.16 0.88
CA ASP A 261 20.37 11.35 -0.33
C ASP A 261 21.58 11.47 -1.26
N ALA A 262 22.12 12.68 -1.43
CA ALA A 262 23.34 12.90 -2.21
C ALA A 262 24.57 12.22 -1.61
N THR A 263 24.61 12.03 -0.28
CA THR A 263 25.70 11.31 0.40
C THR A 263 25.55 9.80 0.19
N LYS A 264 24.34 9.27 0.16
CA LYS A 264 24.06 7.84 -0.12
C LYS A 264 24.39 7.47 -1.58
N SER A 265 24.11 8.36 -2.53
CA SER A 265 24.39 8.10 -3.96
C SER A 265 25.89 8.19 -4.30
N LYS A 266 26.70 8.90 -3.51
CA LYS A 266 28.16 8.97 -3.71
C LYS A 266 28.94 7.73 -3.25
N THR A 267 28.33 6.81 -2.50
CA THR A 267 28.92 5.51 -2.14
C THR A 267 28.70 4.42 -3.22
N GLY A 268 28.12 4.75 -4.35
CA GLY A 268 27.83 3.85 -5.46
C GLY A 268 28.86 3.94 -6.58
N LYS A 269 29.58 2.85 -6.75
CA LYS A 269 30.40 2.41 -7.89
C LYS A 269 31.54 3.33 -8.35
N ILE A 270 32.75 2.93 -7.99
CA ILE A 270 33.95 3.19 -8.79
C ILE A 270 33.80 2.29 -10.03
N GLU A 271 33.54 2.89 -11.19
CA GLU A 271 33.55 2.17 -12.47
C GLU A 271 34.92 1.51 -12.66
N THR A 272 34.92 0.20 -12.81
CA THR A 272 36.12 -0.55 -13.17
C THR A 272 36.44 -0.35 -14.65
N GLU A 273 37.72 -0.46 -15.03
CA GLU A 273 38.14 -0.27 -16.43
C GLU A 273 37.42 -1.21 -17.42
N GLU A 274 36.96 -2.37 -16.97
CA GLU A 274 36.19 -3.34 -17.77
C GLU A 274 34.75 -2.85 -18.09
N GLU A 275 34.19 -1.92 -17.32
CA GLU A 275 32.85 -1.36 -17.56
C GLU A 275 32.87 -0.31 -18.69
N LYS A 276 34.04 0.24 -19.07
CA LYS A 276 34.17 1.25 -20.14
C LYS A 276 34.07 0.69 -21.56
N GLU A 277 34.19 -0.62 -21.75
CA GLU A 277 34.07 -1.27 -23.07
C GLU A 277 32.62 -1.71 -23.40
N LYS A 278 31.68 -1.63 -22.45
CA LYS A 278 30.30 -2.02 -22.68
C LYS A 278 29.52 -0.91 -23.40
N LYS A 279 28.66 -1.30 -24.33
CA LYS A 279 27.76 -0.34 -25.01
C LYS A 279 26.70 0.14 -24.02
N HIS A 280 26.72 1.43 -23.72
CA HIS A 280 25.67 2.07 -22.92
C HIS A 280 24.45 2.35 -23.80
N VAL A 281 23.27 2.03 -23.29
CA VAL A 281 21.98 2.35 -23.90
C VAL A 281 21.21 3.23 -22.93
N ASP A 282 21.05 4.48 -23.27
CA ASP A 282 20.28 5.42 -22.46
C ASP A 282 18.78 5.15 -22.65
N ILE A 283 18.07 4.83 -21.55
CA ILE A 283 16.64 4.56 -21.56
C ILE A 283 15.93 5.66 -20.75
N VAL A 284 14.94 6.29 -21.36
CA VAL A 284 14.06 7.23 -20.65
C VAL A 284 12.79 6.52 -20.23
N LEU A 285 12.62 6.34 -18.93
CA LEU A 285 11.42 5.76 -18.35
C LEU A 285 10.41 6.85 -18.01
N LYS A 286 9.17 6.66 -18.40
CA LYS A 286 8.04 7.52 -18.05
C LYS A 286 6.91 6.65 -17.49
N ALA A 287 6.39 7.04 -16.35
CA ALA A 287 5.23 6.42 -15.72
C ALA A 287 4.27 7.51 -15.24
N ASP A 288 3.03 7.15 -15.05
CA ASP A 288 1.96 8.03 -14.58
C ASP A 288 2.11 8.36 -13.09
N VAL A 289 2.63 7.42 -12.29
CA VAL A 289 2.85 7.59 -10.85
C VAL A 289 4.24 7.11 -10.43
N GLN A 290 4.73 7.61 -9.32
CA GLN A 290 6.07 7.29 -8.78
C GLN A 290 6.21 5.81 -8.41
N GLY A 291 5.14 5.18 -7.94
CA GLY A 291 5.14 3.76 -7.57
C GLY A 291 5.40 2.84 -8.77
N SER A 292 4.79 3.14 -9.92
CA SER A 292 5.00 2.38 -11.17
C SER A 292 6.44 2.53 -11.67
N LEU A 293 7.04 3.73 -11.57
CA LEU A 293 8.43 3.96 -11.94
C LEU A 293 9.39 3.09 -11.11
N ALA A 294 9.24 3.11 -9.78
CA ALA A 294 10.05 2.31 -8.88
C ALA A 294 9.92 0.79 -9.13
N ALA A 295 8.72 0.30 -9.53
CA ALA A 295 8.52 -1.10 -9.88
C ALA A 295 9.26 -1.48 -11.17
N ILE A 296 9.26 -0.61 -12.19
CA ILE A 296 9.98 -0.83 -13.45
C ILE A 296 11.49 -0.83 -13.20
N GLU A 297 12.02 0.11 -12.42
CA GLU A 297 13.44 0.16 -12.05
C GLU A 297 13.88 -1.11 -11.33
N GLN A 298 13.05 -1.64 -10.42
CA GLN A 298 13.34 -2.90 -9.75
C GLN A 298 13.39 -4.08 -10.72
N ILE A 299 12.45 -4.18 -11.66
CA ILE A 299 12.44 -5.25 -12.66
C ILE A 299 13.69 -5.16 -13.53
N LEU A 300 14.04 -3.96 -14.01
CA LEU A 300 15.23 -3.73 -14.81
C LEU A 300 16.51 -4.13 -14.06
N SER A 301 16.61 -3.85 -12.77
CA SER A 301 17.75 -4.25 -11.94
C SER A 301 17.90 -5.77 -11.77
N THR A 302 16.83 -6.55 -11.99
CA THR A 302 16.88 -8.02 -11.94
C THR A 302 17.26 -8.67 -13.28
N ILE A 303 17.29 -7.88 -14.36
CA ILE A 303 17.73 -8.36 -15.68
C ILE A 303 19.27 -8.47 -15.65
N ASN A 304 19.74 -9.64 -15.24
CA ASN A 304 21.17 -9.94 -15.22
C ASN A 304 21.56 -10.48 -16.61
N SER A 305 22.03 -9.60 -17.47
CA SER A 305 22.57 -9.97 -18.78
C SER A 305 24.01 -9.46 -18.87
N ASP A 306 24.96 -10.33 -19.22
CA ASP A 306 26.36 -9.96 -19.46
C ASP A 306 26.52 -8.91 -20.57
N ALA A 307 25.45 -8.65 -21.33
CA ALA A 307 25.39 -7.68 -22.42
C ALA A 307 24.81 -6.31 -22.00
N ILE A 308 24.22 -6.19 -20.81
CA ILE A 308 23.53 -4.97 -20.34
C ILE A 308 24.04 -4.63 -18.95
N VAL A 309 24.54 -3.41 -18.77
CA VAL A 309 24.95 -2.84 -17.48
C VAL A 309 24.06 -1.65 -17.15
#